data_cecaef726dc28aab184a4c26c3a25c08
#
_entry.id   cecaef726dc28aab184a4c26c3a25c08
#
_cell.length_a   1.000
_cell.length_b   1.000
_cell.length_c   1.000
_cell.angle_alpha   90.00
_cell.angle_beta   90.00
_cell.angle_gamma   90.00
#
_symmetry.space_group_name_H-M   'P 1'
#
loop_
_entity.id
_entity.type
_entity.pdbx_description
1 polymer ?
#
loop_
_entity_poly.entity_id
_entity_poly.type
_entity_poly.pdbx_seq_one_letter_code
_entity_poly.pdbx_strand_id
1 'polypeptide(L)'
;LRKHNISGKENAFDKLVNIFLCKIYDETFNKNNLKFGYFGVMADTYANMQDRLMWLYKEAMKEFLGEKITFVSNEDIEKDFKQLKIKTLKEVMQNYIKELKFYSNNDFAFLEVHNKELFLKNALVLKEIVELFANYKLTQNSTNQFLGNLFELFLQKGMKQDEGQFFTPIQICEFIMYSLPLQEMLSKNSKALRVIDYACGAGHFLNTYANELKRYLTEDELKEHYKNIYGIEKEYRLSKVSKVSSAMYGQNEINILYADALASFELANTNNLEGEKAKPQIESNSFDLLIANPPYSVKGFLETLSDKSKNTYKLFNDDINIETNNSIECFFCERANQILNDNAKAAIILPSSILNKDSIYKNTREILFQ
;
A
#
# COMPACT_ATOMS: atom_id res chain seq x y z
N LEU A 1 0.76 19.80 13.28
CA LEU A 1 0.05 20.31 12.10
C LEU A 1 -0.87 21.50 12.47
N ARG A 2 -1.72 21.37 13.47
CA ARG A 2 -2.59 22.49 13.92
C ARG A 2 -1.83 23.76 14.33
N LYS A 3 -0.68 23.61 15.00
CA LYS A 3 0.24 24.71 15.38
C LYS A 3 0.68 25.54 14.17
N HIS A 4 0.76 24.91 12.98
CA HIS A 4 1.21 25.54 11.74
C HIS A 4 0.08 25.89 10.77
N ASN A 5 -1.18 25.88 11.24
CA ASN A 5 -2.39 26.17 10.45
C ASN A 5 -2.55 25.28 9.19
N ILE A 6 -2.08 24.04 9.24
CA ILE A 6 -2.24 23.08 8.16
C ILE A 6 -3.64 22.47 8.27
N SER A 7 -4.53 22.85 7.36
CA SER A 7 -5.95 22.49 7.34
C SER A 7 -6.28 21.29 6.44
N GLY A 8 -5.48 21.06 5.42
CA GLY A 8 -5.66 19.97 4.44
C GLY A 8 -5.31 18.59 5.04
N LYS A 9 -6.28 17.93 5.69
CA LYS A 9 -6.03 16.67 6.41
C LYS A 9 -5.53 15.56 5.49
N GLU A 10 -6.11 15.42 4.30
CA GLU A 10 -5.74 14.38 3.32
C GLU A 10 -4.31 14.58 2.81
N ASN A 11 -3.98 15.79 2.38
CA ASN A 11 -2.62 16.12 1.95
C ASN A 11 -1.60 15.87 3.07
N ALA A 12 -1.92 16.32 4.30
CA ALA A 12 -1.07 16.10 5.45
C ALA A 12 -0.87 14.61 5.76
N PHE A 13 -1.92 13.81 5.61
CA PHE A 13 -1.85 12.36 5.80
C PHE A 13 -0.90 11.72 4.78
N ASP A 14 -1.01 12.05 3.49
CA ASP A 14 -0.12 11.52 2.46
C ASP A 14 1.35 11.83 2.72
N LYS A 15 1.65 13.07 3.17
CA LYS A 15 3.02 13.45 3.54
C LYS A 15 3.52 12.67 4.76
N LEU A 16 2.65 12.37 5.72
CA LEU A 16 3.00 11.52 6.86
C LEU A 16 3.28 10.07 6.40
N VAL A 17 2.48 9.51 5.50
CA VAL A 17 2.73 8.18 4.92
C VAL A 17 4.10 8.14 4.24
N ASN A 18 4.47 9.18 3.48
CA ASN A 18 5.79 9.27 2.86
C ASN A 18 6.93 9.30 3.91
N ILE A 19 6.74 10.04 5.00
CA ILE A 19 7.71 10.10 6.12
C ILE A 19 7.82 8.73 6.81
N PHE A 20 6.71 8.04 7.03
CA PHE A 20 6.73 6.68 7.58
C PHE A 20 7.49 5.71 6.68
N LEU A 21 7.26 5.76 5.36
CA LEU A 21 8.01 4.95 4.40
C LEU A 21 9.52 5.18 4.50
N CYS A 22 9.95 6.46 4.54
CA CYS A 22 11.36 6.81 4.71
C CYS A 22 11.95 6.18 5.97
N LYS A 23 11.25 6.32 7.09
CA LYS A 23 11.73 5.84 8.38
C LYS A 23 11.77 4.32 8.47
N ILE A 24 10.73 3.63 7.97
CA ILE A 24 10.67 2.17 7.96
C ILE A 24 11.79 1.62 7.09
N TYR A 25 12.02 2.20 5.91
CA TYR A 25 13.12 1.81 5.04
C TYR A 25 14.47 1.97 5.76
N ASP A 26 14.69 3.11 6.37
CA ASP A 26 15.93 3.41 7.08
C ASP A 26 16.21 2.45 8.25
N GLU A 27 15.18 2.18 9.06
CA GLU A 27 15.27 1.21 10.15
C GLU A 27 15.48 -0.24 9.69
N THR A 28 15.01 -0.58 8.50
CA THR A 28 15.11 -1.93 7.95
C THR A 28 16.48 -2.17 7.30
N PHE A 29 16.92 -1.24 6.46
CA PHE A 29 18.09 -1.43 5.58
C PHE A 29 19.35 -0.67 6.05
N ASN A 30 19.21 0.39 6.83
CA ASN A 30 20.34 1.20 7.31
C ASN A 30 20.59 1.08 8.83
N LYS A 31 20.26 -0.05 9.44
CA LYS A 31 20.24 -0.28 10.91
C LYS A 31 21.46 0.28 11.66
N ASN A 32 22.64 0.21 11.06
CA ASN A 32 23.90 0.65 11.68
C ASN A 32 24.28 2.10 11.38
N ASN A 33 23.57 2.75 10.46
CA ASN A 33 23.86 4.12 10.04
C ASN A 33 22.58 4.83 9.60
N LEU A 34 21.72 5.14 10.57
CA LEU A 34 20.43 5.75 10.29
C LEU A 34 20.61 7.15 9.67
N LYS A 35 19.88 7.37 8.59
CA LYS A 35 19.85 8.62 7.81
C LYS A 35 18.62 9.48 8.12
N PHE A 36 17.56 8.86 8.67
CA PHE A 36 16.33 9.55 9.03
C PHE A 36 16.55 10.41 10.28
N GLY A 37 16.48 11.71 10.13
CA GLY A 37 16.65 12.66 11.25
C GLY A 37 17.03 14.05 10.78
N TYR A 38 17.05 14.98 11.72
CA TYR A 38 17.68 16.29 11.61
C TYR A 38 18.88 16.34 12.56
N PHE A 39 20.07 16.53 12.02
CA PHE A 39 21.33 16.38 12.77
C PHE A 39 21.86 17.67 13.41
N GLY A 40 20.99 18.67 13.52
CA GLY A 40 21.31 19.94 14.19
C GLY A 40 21.89 21.00 13.24
N VAL A 41 21.78 22.25 13.65
CA VAL A 41 22.09 23.44 12.84
C VAL A 41 23.54 23.48 12.35
N MET A 42 24.47 22.91 13.10
CA MET A 42 25.89 22.90 12.76
C MET A 42 26.26 21.83 11.73
N ALA A 43 25.48 20.77 11.66
CA ALA A 43 25.76 19.62 10.80
C ALA A 43 24.77 19.48 9.63
N ASP A 44 23.64 20.16 9.67
CA ASP A 44 22.55 19.94 8.74
C ASP A 44 21.82 21.22 8.33
N THR A 45 21.44 21.29 7.07
CA THR A 45 20.53 22.31 6.56
C THR A 45 19.17 21.69 6.26
N TYR A 46 18.12 22.51 6.16
CA TYR A 46 16.81 22.03 5.73
C TYR A 46 16.84 21.37 4.34
N ALA A 47 17.67 21.89 3.45
CA ALA A 47 17.87 21.32 2.12
C ALA A 47 18.53 19.94 2.19
N ASN A 48 19.55 19.76 3.02
CA ASN A 48 20.21 18.47 3.20
C ASN A 48 19.28 17.45 3.86
N MET A 49 18.50 17.85 4.85
CA MET A 49 17.49 16.98 5.45
C MET A 49 16.46 16.52 4.41
N GLN A 50 15.93 17.45 3.61
CA GLN A 50 14.96 17.11 2.57
C GLN A 50 15.56 16.22 1.48
N ASP A 51 16.81 16.46 1.09
CA ASP A 51 17.53 15.62 0.12
C ASP A 51 17.70 14.19 0.62
N ARG A 52 18.05 14.00 1.89
CA ARG A 52 18.12 12.67 2.52
C ARG A 52 16.76 11.97 2.59
N LEU A 53 15.70 12.71 2.96
CA LEU A 53 14.35 12.16 2.98
C LEU A 53 13.90 11.74 1.58
N MET A 54 14.21 12.52 0.54
CA MET A 54 13.93 12.17 -0.84
C MET A 54 14.69 10.92 -1.29
N TRP A 55 15.94 10.79 -0.90
CA TRP A 55 16.70 9.58 -1.17
C TRP A 55 16.06 8.36 -0.47
N LEU A 56 15.74 8.47 0.82
CA LEU A 56 15.07 7.41 1.58
C LEU A 56 13.72 7.04 0.94
N TYR A 57 12.95 8.04 0.51
CA TYR A 57 11.67 7.85 -0.13
C TYR A 57 11.79 7.11 -1.46
N LYS A 58 12.75 7.52 -2.31
CA LYS A 58 13.06 6.84 -3.57
C LYS A 58 13.39 5.36 -3.36
N GLU A 59 14.27 5.07 -2.41
CA GLU A 59 14.66 3.70 -2.12
C GLU A 59 13.51 2.90 -1.50
N ALA A 60 12.71 3.52 -0.60
CA ALA A 60 11.53 2.90 -0.01
C ALA A 60 10.46 2.56 -1.06
N MET A 61 10.19 3.48 -1.97
CA MET A 61 9.23 3.26 -3.07
C MET A 61 9.66 2.12 -3.98
N LYS A 62 10.96 2.07 -4.31
CA LYS A 62 11.52 0.98 -5.11
C LYS A 62 11.40 -0.36 -4.39
N GLU A 63 11.78 -0.41 -3.10
CA GLU A 63 11.84 -1.67 -2.34
C GLU A 63 10.44 -2.19 -1.97
N PHE A 64 9.58 -1.32 -1.46
CA PHE A 64 8.27 -1.75 -0.95
C PHE A 64 7.17 -1.79 -2.01
N LEU A 65 7.23 -0.93 -3.01
CA LEU A 65 6.17 -0.78 -4.02
C LEU A 65 6.63 -1.18 -5.43
N GLY A 66 7.92 -1.47 -5.61
CA GLY A 66 8.47 -1.77 -6.93
C GLY A 66 8.51 -0.56 -7.87
N GLU A 67 8.35 0.65 -7.36
CA GLU A 67 8.24 1.87 -8.16
C GLU A 67 9.54 2.66 -8.20
N LYS A 68 9.93 3.09 -9.41
CA LYS A 68 11.08 3.98 -9.62
C LYS A 68 10.64 5.44 -9.60
N ILE A 69 11.00 6.15 -8.53
CA ILE A 69 10.82 7.60 -8.47
C ILE A 69 12.03 8.28 -9.10
N THR A 70 11.77 9.22 -10.00
CA THR A 70 12.82 10.10 -10.55
C THR A 70 13.16 11.16 -9.52
N PHE A 71 14.38 11.11 -9.02
CA PHE A 71 14.92 12.08 -8.08
C PHE A 71 16.37 12.39 -8.43
N VAL A 72 16.69 13.66 -8.48
CA VAL A 72 18.06 14.15 -8.74
C VAL A 72 18.65 14.59 -7.41
N SER A 73 19.65 13.85 -6.91
CA SER A 73 20.36 14.19 -5.68
C SER A 73 21.31 15.38 -5.87
N ASN A 74 21.74 15.98 -4.77
CA ASN A 74 22.79 17.01 -4.83
C ASN A 74 24.10 16.43 -5.40
N GLU A 75 24.39 15.17 -5.11
CA GLU A 75 25.55 14.45 -5.65
C GLU A 75 25.46 14.27 -7.18
N ASP A 76 24.28 13.95 -7.71
CA ASP A 76 24.04 13.85 -9.15
C ASP A 76 24.27 15.19 -9.83
N ILE A 77 23.73 16.28 -9.26
CA ILE A 77 23.94 17.63 -9.78
C ILE A 77 25.44 17.98 -9.79
N GLU A 78 26.16 17.66 -8.73
CA GLU A 78 27.60 17.95 -8.68
C GLU A 78 28.38 17.14 -9.69
N LYS A 79 28.02 15.87 -9.91
CA LYS A 79 28.65 14.98 -10.87
C LYS A 79 28.41 15.43 -12.31
N ASP A 80 27.16 15.76 -12.66
CA ASP A 80 26.79 16.14 -14.04
C ASP A 80 27.45 17.45 -14.47
N PHE A 81 27.63 18.38 -13.51
CA PHE A 81 28.33 19.64 -13.79
C PHE A 81 29.83 19.58 -13.59
N LYS A 82 30.42 18.42 -13.30
CA LYS A 82 31.86 18.27 -13.05
C LYS A 82 32.72 18.66 -14.24
N GLN A 83 32.20 18.46 -15.46
CA GLN A 83 32.93 18.73 -16.70
C GLN A 83 32.88 20.20 -17.14
N LEU A 84 32.04 21.05 -16.54
CA LEU A 84 31.99 22.47 -16.88
C LEU A 84 33.22 23.20 -16.36
N LYS A 85 33.96 23.83 -17.31
CA LYS A 85 35.23 24.51 -17.04
C LYS A 85 35.07 25.91 -16.41
N ILE A 86 33.93 26.56 -16.66
CA ILE A 86 33.66 27.93 -16.16
C ILE A 86 33.06 27.82 -14.78
N LYS A 87 33.88 28.07 -13.74
CA LYS A 87 33.51 27.90 -12.34
C LYS A 87 32.28 28.71 -11.94
N THR A 88 32.22 29.99 -12.29
CA THR A 88 31.11 30.87 -11.96
C THR A 88 29.79 30.40 -12.58
N LEU A 89 29.78 29.99 -13.84
CA LEU A 89 28.59 29.46 -14.52
C LEU A 89 28.13 28.17 -13.87
N LYS A 90 29.08 27.29 -13.54
CA LYS A 90 28.80 26.01 -12.85
C LYS A 90 28.09 26.26 -11.53
N GLU A 91 28.62 27.14 -10.68
CA GLU A 91 28.06 27.43 -9.36
C GLU A 91 26.64 28.04 -9.48
N VAL A 92 26.42 28.96 -10.40
CA VAL A 92 25.09 29.56 -10.64
C VAL A 92 24.08 28.52 -11.09
N MET A 93 24.44 27.67 -12.07
CA MET A 93 23.54 26.65 -12.57
C MET A 93 23.23 25.57 -11.52
N GLN A 94 24.25 25.12 -10.77
CA GLN A 94 24.03 24.15 -9.68
C GLN A 94 23.09 24.72 -8.61
N ASN A 95 23.29 25.96 -8.19
CA ASN A 95 22.45 26.59 -7.20
C ASN A 95 21.01 26.75 -7.69
N TYR A 96 20.83 27.16 -8.96
CA TYR A 96 19.52 27.29 -9.55
C TYR A 96 18.76 25.95 -9.61
N ILE A 97 19.43 24.88 -10.02
CA ILE A 97 18.82 23.54 -10.07
C ILE A 97 18.51 23.04 -8.65
N LYS A 98 19.43 23.25 -7.69
CA LYS A 98 19.19 22.92 -6.28
C LYS A 98 17.99 23.65 -5.69
N GLU A 99 17.76 24.92 -6.05
CA GLU A 99 16.57 25.65 -5.62
C GLU A 99 15.30 25.12 -6.29
N LEU A 100 15.30 24.96 -7.62
CA LEU A 100 14.14 24.48 -8.37
C LEU A 100 13.65 23.12 -7.86
N LYS A 101 14.54 22.20 -7.56
CA LYS A 101 14.16 20.87 -7.09
C LYS A 101 13.42 20.89 -5.75
N PHE A 102 13.69 21.85 -4.88
CA PHE A 102 12.97 21.97 -3.61
C PHE A 102 11.62 22.65 -3.75
N TYR A 103 11.46 23.55 -4.70
CA TYR A 103 10.17 24.22 -4.95
C TYR A 103 9.23 23.35 -5.79
N SER A 104 9.75 22.44 -6.60
CA SER A 104 8.94 21.52 -7.41
C SER A 104 8.57 20.21 -6.69
N ASN A 105 9.18 19.94 -5.54
CA ASN A 105 8.95 18.69 -4.82
C ASN A 105 7.77 18.79 -3.86
N ASN A 106 6.70 18.07 -4.18
CA ASN A 106 5.49 18.02 -3.37
C ASN A 106 5.43 16.84 -2.37
N ASP A 107 6.37 15.88 -2.41
CA ASP A 107 6.29 14.65 -1.59
C ASP A 107 6.34 14.92 -0.09
N PHE A 108 7.00 16.00 0.33
CA PHE A 108 7.10 16.45 1.72
C PHE A 108 6.55 17.86 1.94
N ALA A 109 5.73 18.36 1.02
CA ALA A 109 5.17 19.70 1.09
C ALA A 109 3.83 19.69 1.84
N PHE A 110 3.86 20.00 3.13
CA PHE A 110 2.65 20.23 3.94
C PHE A 110 1.98 21.57 3.59
N LEU A 111 2.72 22.51 3.00
CA LEU A 111 2.29 23.77 2.44
C LEU A 111 2.60 23.80 0.95
N GLU A 112 1.89 24.62 0.19
CA GLU A 112 2.25 24.86 -1.22
C GLU A 112 3.56 25.63 -1.29
N VAL A 113 4.63 24.98 -1.74
CA VAL A 113 5.98 25.54 -1.78
C VAL A 113 6.31 26.02 -3.18
N HIS A 114 6.26 27.33 -3.38
CA HIS A 114 6.60 27.97 -4.66
C HIS A 114 7.59 29.13 -4.52
N ASN A 115 8.08 29.40 -3.31
CA ASN A 115 9.11 30.39 -3.04
C ASN A 115 9.92 30.05 -1.78
N LYS A 116 10.99 30.80 -1.54
CA LYS A 116 11.92 30.57 -0.42
C LYS A 116 11.26 30.71 0.95
N GLU A 117 10.33 31.65 1.12
CA GLU A 117 9.65 31.85 2.40
C GLU A 117 8.77 30.65 2.76
N LEU A 118 7.97 30.16 1.81
CA LEU A 118 7.12 28.98 1.99
C LEU A 118 7.95 27.71 2.15
N PHE A 119 9.09 27.61 1.44
CA PHE A 119 10.03 26.52 1.66
C PHE A 119 10.52 26.49 3.10
N LEU A 120 10.95 27.62 3.67
CA LEU A 120 11.42 27.68 5.06
C LEU A 120 10.31 27.38 6.06
N LYS A 121 9.09 27.87 5.83
CA LYS A 121 7.92 27.52 6.66
C LYS A 121 7.62 26.02 6.62
N ASN A 122 7.61 25.44 5.43
CA ASN A 122 7.40 23.98 5.26
C ASN A 122 8.53 23.18 5.93
N ALA A 123 9.77 23.63 5.79
CA ALA A 123 10.94 22.98 6.37
C ALA A 123 10.89 22.93 7.91
N LEU A 124 10.35 23.97 8.56
CA LEU A 124 10.12 23.95 10.01
C LEU A 124 9.11 22.89 10.42
N VAL A 125 7.98 22.76 9.68
CA VAL A 125 6.97 21.72 9.90
C VAL A 125 7.57 20.34 9.73
N LEU A 126 8.25 20.14 8.61
CA LEU A 126 8.89 18.85 8.27
C LEU A 126 9.93 18.47 9.33
N LYS A 127 10.77 19.41 9.76
CA LYS A 127 11.76 19.19 10.82
C LYS A 127 11.10 18.73 12.11
N GLU A 128 10.07 19.45 12.61
CA GLU A 128 9.39 19.08 13.85
C GLU A 128 8.80 17.65 13.78
N ILE A 129 8.27 17.26 12.62
CA ILE A 129 7.72 15.92 12.41
C ILE A 129 8.84 14.86 12.38
N VAL A 130 9.92 15.13 11.67
CA VAL A 130 11.08 14.24 11.57
C VAL A 130 11.72 14.03 12.94
N GLU A 131 11.95 15.11 13.72
CA GLU A 131 12.49 15.03 15.08
C GLU A 131 11.58 14.24 16.01
N LEU A 132 10.25 14.41 15.89
CA LEU A 132 9.28 13.63 16.66
C LEU A 132 9.44 12.15 16.40
N PHE A 133 9.46 11.74 15.13
CA PHE A 133 9.54 10.32 14.75
C PHE A 133 10.95 9.74 14.87
N ALA A 134 12.00 10.55 14.82
CA ALA A 134 13.38 10.06 14.96
C ALA A 134 13.60 9.29 16.28
N ASN A 135 12.91 9.69 17.33
CA ASN A 135 13.03 9.09 18.66
C ASN A 135 12.23 7.77 18.84
N TYR A 136 11.39 7.40 17.88
CA TYR A 136 10.60 6.19 17.94
C TYR A 136 11.15 5.15 16.96
N LYS A 137 11.05 3.87 17.29
CA LYS A 137 11.37 2.78 16.39
C LYS A 137 10.07 2.18 15.85
N LEU A 138 9.86 2.29 14.53
CA LEU A 138 8.63 1.87 13.87
C LEU A 138 8.61 0.36 13.56
N THR A 139 9.78 -0.30 13.48
CA THR A 139 9.91 -1.69 13.05
C THR A 139 10.10 -2.70 14.18
N GLN A 140 9.95 -2.32 15.46
CA GLN A 140 10.09 -3.23 16.61
C GLN A 140 8.78 -3.89 17.02
N ASN A 141 8.78 -5.23 17.14
CA ASN A 141 7.61 -6.07 17.34
C ASN A 141 6.82 -5.86 18.64
N SER A 142 7.38 -5.30 19.72
CA SER A 142 6.71 -5.22 21.01
C SER A 142 5.95 -3.93 21.31
N THR A 143 6.23 -2.85 20.58
CA THR A 143 5.59 -1.52 20.75
C THR A 143 4.65 -1.15 19.62
N ASN A 144 4.56 -1.97 18.59
CA ASN A 144 3.91 -1.64 17.32
C ASN A 144 2.38 -1.60 17.39
N GLN A 145 1.76 -2.27 18.35
CA GLN A 145 0.29 -2.23 18.47
C GLN A 145 -0.22 -0.81 18.75
N PHE A 146 0.50 -0.05 19.61
CA PHE A 146 0.17 1.36 19.85
C PHE A 146 0.36 2.22 18.60
N LEU A 147 1.46 2.01 17.86
CA LEU A 147 1.74 2.75 16.61
C LEU A 147 0.77 2.34 15.50
N GLY A 148 0.44 1.06 15.39
CA GLY A 148 -0.61 0.55 14.50
C GLY A 148 -1.95 1.23 14.78
N ASN A 149 -2.40 1.24 16.04
CA ASN A 149 -3.64 1.90 16.44
C ASN A 149 -3.60 3.42 16.17
N LEU A 150 -2.47 4.06 16.39
CA LEU A 150 -2.29 5.48 16.05
C LEU A 150 -2.41 5.71 14.55
N PHE A 151 -1.81 4.86 13.74
CA PHE A 151 -1.89 4.90 12.29
C PHE A 151 -3.33 4.70 11.79
N GLU A 152 -4.07 3.76 12.36
CA GLU A 152 -5.49 3.57 12.07
C GLU A 152 -6.36 4.79 12.43
N LEU A 153 -6.07 5.44 13.56
CA LEU A 153 -6.74 6.69 13.91
C LEU A 153 -6.45 7.81 12.90
N PHE A 154 -5.27 7.81 12.29
CA PHE A 154 -4.95 8.72 11.20
C PHE A 154 -5.70 8.35 9.92
N LEU A 155 -5.80 7.06 9.58
CA LEU A 155 -6.58 6.57 8.45
C LEU A 155 -8.05 7.00 8.56
N GLN A 156 -8.70 6.67 9.66
CA GLN A 156 -10.11 7.03 9.90
C GLN A 156 -10.40 8.54 9.82
N LYS A 157 -9.41 9.39 10.17
CA LYS A 157 -9.56 10.85 10.19
C LYS A 157 -9.03 11.54 8.94
N GLY A 158 -8.14 10.91 8.20
CA GLY A 158 -7.39 11.50 7.10
C GLY A 158 -7.87 11.11 5.72
N MET A 159 -8.65 10.04 5.61
CA MET A 159 -9.18 9.56 4.33
C MET A 159 -10.69 9.77 4.27
N LYS A 160 -11.17 10.36 3.17
CA LYS A 160 -12.58 10.27 2.81
C LYS A 160 -12.84 8.87 2.29
N GLN A 161 -13.92 8.29 2.76
CA GLN A 161 -14.46 7.07 2.18
C GLN A 161 -15.24 7.49 0.93
N ASP A 162 -14.69 7.18 -0.23
CA ASP A 162 -15.42 7.30 -1.48
C ASP A 162 -16.51 6.20 -1.56
N GLU A 163 -17.45 6.35 -2.47
CA GLU A 163 -18.59 5.45 -2.59
C GLU A 163 -18.15 3.98 -2.61
N GLY A 164 -18.58 3.21 -1.61
CA GLY A 164 -18.32 1.77 -1.50
C GLY A 164 -17.02 1.36 -0.78
N GLN A 165 -16.17 2.30 -0.38
CA GLN A 165 -14.95 1.99 0.38
C GLN A 165 -15.19 2.13 1.89
N PHE A 166 -15.06 1.03 2.62
CA PHE A 166 -15.18 1.01 4.07
C PHE A 166 -14.00 0.27 4.69
N PHE A 167 -13.34 0.91 5.65
CA PHE A 167 -12.36 0.19 6.47
C PHE A 167 -13.08 -0.81 7.38
N THR A 168 -12.66 -2.06 7.30
CA THR A 168 -13.19 -3.09 8.18
C THR A 168 -12.65 -2.87 9.59
N PRO A 169 -13.53 -2.71 10.61
CA PRO A 169 -13.08 -2.63 12.00
C PRO A 169 -12.24 -3.84 12.38
N ILE A 170 -11.18 -3.61 13.18
CA ILE A 170 -10.24 -4.69 13.54
C ILE A 170 -10.95 -5.83 14.28
N GLN A 171 -11.97 -5.53 15.07
CA GLN A 171 -12.76 -6.53 15.79
C GLN A 171 -13.47 -7.51 14.84
N ILE A 172 -13.88 -7.04 13.67
CA ILE A 172 -14.48 -7.88 12.63
C ILE A 172 -13.40 -8.74 11.97
N CYS A 173 -12.23 -8.16 11.70
CA CYS A 173 -11.09 -8.93 11.16
C CYS A 173 -10.68 -10.05 12.14
N GLU A 174 -10.57 -9.75 13.42
CA GLU A 174 -10.25 -10.73 14.48
C GLU A 174 -11.34 -11.81 14.59
N PHE A 175 -12.62 -11.43 14.60
CA PHE A 175 -13.74 -12.36 14.64
C PHE A 175 -13.69 -13.36 13.48
N ILE A 176 -13.47 -12.88 12.27
CA ILE A 176 -13.35 -13.73 11.08
C ILE A 176 -12.12 -14.63 11.23
N MET A 177 -10.99 -14.10 11.68
CA MET A 177 -9.76 -14.85 11.83
C MET A 177 -9.90 -16.00 12.82
N TYR A 178 -10.52 -15.75 13.99
CA TYR A 178 -10.76 -16.79 15.01
C TYR A 178 -11.82 -17.81 14.59
N SER A 179 -12.65 -17.48 13.60
CA SER A 179 -13.64 -18.40 13.03
C SER A 179 -13.05 -19.38 12.01
N LEU A 180 -11.84 -19.11 11.51
CA LEU A 180 -11.16 -19.97 10.54
C LEU A 180 -10.45 -21.14 11.24
N PRO A 181 -10.44 -22.35 10.67
CA PRO A 181 -9.69 -23.50 11.20
C PRO A 181 -8.20 -23.39 10.87
N LEU A 182 -7.57 -22.26 11.25
CA LEU A 182 -6.22 -21.90 10.81
C LEU A 182 -5.17 -22.92 11.26
N GLN A 183 -5.26 -23.41 12.50
CA GLN A 183 -4.34 -24.44 13.02
C GLN A 183 -4.41 -25.72 12.20
N GLU A 184 -5.61 -26.13 11.82
CA GLU A 184 -5.82 -27.32 10.98
C GLU A 184 -5.26 -27.10 9.57
N MET A 185 -5.50 -25.93 8.99
CA MET A 185 -4.99 -25.56 7.66
C MET A 185 -3.46 -25.58 7.64
N LEU A 186 -2.80 -25.01 8.66
CA LEU A 186 -1.34 -24.99 8.78
C LEU A 186 -0.77 -26.40 8.96
N SER A 187 -1.43 -27.26 9.77
CA SER A 187 -0.93 -28.61 10.04
C SER A 187 -1.07 -29.57 8.85
N LYS A 188 -2.06 -29.35 7.98
CA LYS A 188 -2.30 -30.18 6.80
C LYS A 188 -1.44 -29.82 5.60
N ASN A 189 -0.90 -28.64 5.58
CA ASN A 189 -0.08 -28.16 4.46
C ASN A 189 1.40 -28.25 4.80
N SER A 190 2.17 -28.90 3.94
CA SER A 190 3.64 -28.97 4.05
C SER A 190 4.36 -27.71 3.58
N LYS A 191 3.65 -26.79 2.95
CA LYS A 191 4.13 -25.50 2.45
C LYS A 191 3.38 -24.37 3.13
N ALA A 192 3.95 -23.18 3.08
CA ALA A 192 3.27 -21.97 3.51
C ALA A 192 1.97 -21.77 2.72
N LEU A 193 0.89 -21.47 3.44
CA LEU A 193 -0.41 -21.18 2.82
C LEU A 193 -0.31 -19.93 1.96
N ARG A 194 -0.84 -19.99 0.75
CA ARG A 194 -1.04 -18.81 -0.10
C ARG A 194 -2.36 -18.14 0.27
N VAL A 195 -2.26 -16.92 0.76
CA VAL A 195 -3.40 -16.16 1.29
C VAL A 195 -3.56 -14.87 0.53
N ILE A 196 -4.80 -14.48 0.24
CA ILE A 196 -5.09 -13.26 -0.51
C ILE A 196 -6.24 -12.47 0.10
N ASP A 197 -6.07 -11.14 0.08
CA ASP A 197 -7.16 -10.16 0.14
C ASP A 197 -7.14 -9.36 -1.16
N TYR A 198 -8.11 -9.59 -2.03
CA TYR A 198 -8.16 -8.96 -3.36
C TYR A 198 -8.78 -7.55 -3.36
N ALA A 199 -9.14 -7.02 -2.22
CA ALA A 199 -9.60 -5.64 -1.99
C ALA A 199 -9.05 -5.11 -0.67
N CYS A 200 -7.71 -5.17 -0.51
CA CYS A 200 -7.09 -5.13 0.81
C CYS A 200 -7.15 -3.77 1.52
N GLY A 201 -7.50 -2.68 0.81
CA GLY A 201 -7.57 -1.36 1.39
C GLY A 201 -6.29 -1.00 2.15
N ALA A 202 -6.41 -0.71 3.45
CA ALA A 202 -5.28 -0.45 4.34
C ALA A 202 -4.58 -1.71 4.88
N GLY A 203 -4.98 -2.91 4.45
CA GLY A 203 -4.35 -4.18 4.82
C GLY A 203 -4.79 -4.78 6.16
N HIS A 204 -5.93 -4.40 6.70
CA HIS A 204 -6.39 -4.84 8.03
C HIS A 204 -6.49 -6.36 8.15
N PHE A 205 -7.13 -7.03 7.18
CA PHE A 205 -7.23 -8.50 7.17
C PHE A 205 -5.87 -9.17 7.08
N LEU A 206 -5.01 -8.70 6.17
CA LEU A 206 -3.69 -9.28 5.96
C LEU A 206 -2.82 -9.15 7.21
N ASN A 207 -2.85 -7.97 7.85
CA ASN A 207 -2.11 -7.72 9.08
C ASN A 207 -2.65 -8.55 10.24
N THR A 208 -3.97 -8.72 10.34
CA THR A 208 -4.60 -9.56 11.38
C THR A 208 -4.23 -11.02 11.18
N TYR A 209 -4.31 -11.53 9.94
CA TYR A 209 -3.88 -12.88 9.58
C TYR A 209 -2.40 -13.12 9.92
N ALA A 210 -1.52 -12.27 9.43
CA ALA A 210 -0.08 -12.39 9.67
C ALA A 210 0.28 -12.28 11.16
N ASN A 211 -0.48 -11.52 11.93
CA ASN A 211 -0.30 -11.42 13.38
C ASN A 211 -0.77 -12.69 14.11
N GLU A 212 -1.88 -13.29 13.65
CA GLU A 212 -2.39 -14.54 14.21
C GLU A 212 -1.42 -15.72 13.96
N LEU A 213 -0.72 -15.75 12.83
CA LEU A 213 0.31 -16.75 12.54
C LEU A 213 1.39 -16.85 13.63
N LYS A 214 1.71 -15.74 14.32
CA LYS A 214 2.71 -15.70 15.40
C LYS A 214 2.38 -16.62 16.58
N ARG A 215 1.12 -17.07 16.69
CA ARG A 215 0.68 -18.02 17.72
C ARG A 215 1.04 -19.46 17.41
N TYR A 216 1.31 -19.76 16.15
CA TYR A 216 1.46 -21.14 15.65
C TYR A 216 2.84 -21.43 15.06
N LEU A 217 3.58 -20.39 14.65
CA LEU A 217 4.78 -20.51 13.83
C LEU A 217 5.99 -19.86 14.51
N THR A 218 7.16 -20.42 14.24
CA THR A 218 8.45 -19.82 14.60
C THR A 218 8.79 -18.60 13.72
N GLU A 219 9.79 -17.81 14.11
CA GLU A 219 10.19 -16.61 13.35
C GLU A 219 10.64 -16.92 11.89
N ASP A 220 11.29 -18.06 11.67
CA ASP A 220 11.74 -18.44 10.33
C ASP A 220 10.58 -18.94 9.47
N GLU A 221 9.65 -19.70 10.04
CA GLU A 221 8.42 -20.11 9.35
C GLU A 221 7.54 -18.89 9.03
N LEU A 222 7.45 -17.91 9.93
CA LEU A 222 6.71 -16.66 9.67
C LEU A 222 7.22 -15.92 8.44
N LYS A 223 8.54 -15.81 8.23
CA LYS A 223 9.11 -15.17 7.05
C LYS A 223 8.66 -15.84 5.76
N GLU A 224 8.65 -17.19 5.74
CA GLU A 224 8.18 -17.92 4.56
C GLU A 224 6.67 -17.76 4.33
N HIS A 225 5.88 -17.72 5.41
CA HIS A 225 4.45 -17.47 5.31
C HIS A 225 4.14 -16.05 4.83
N TYR A 226 4.86 -15.02 5.31
CA TYR A 226 4.64 -13.62 4.89
C TYR A 226 4.85 -13.40 3.39
N LYS A 227 5.82 -14.09 2.77
CA LYS A 227 6.05 -14.07 1.31
C LYS A 227 4.90 -14.66 0.50
N ASN A 228 4.03 -15.43 1.15
CA ASN A 228 2.86 -16.08 0.54
C ASN A 228 1.53 -15.37 0.86
N ILE A 229 1.59 -14.18 1.46
CA ILE A 229 0.45 -13.31 1.72
C ILE A 229 0.39 -12.23 0.63
N TYR A 230 -0.77 -12.10 0.00
CA TYR A 230 -0.99 -11.18 -1.11
C TYR A 230 -2.15 -10.23 -0.82
N GLY A 231 -1.98 -8.97 -1.16
CA GLY A 231 -3.04 -7.97 -1.20
C GLY A 231 -3.16 -7.36 -2.58
N ILE A 232 -4.37 -7.13 -3.05
CA ILE A 232 -4.62 -6.33 -4.26
C ILE A 232 -5.39 -5.09 -3.85
N GLU A 233 -4.94 -3.93 -4.31
CA GLU A 233 -5.62 -2.66 -4.10
C GLU A 233 -5.59 -1.83 -5.38
N LYS A 234 -6.76 -1.36 -5.82
CA LYS A 234 -6.93 -0.59 -7.05
C LYS A 234 -6.56 0.88 -6.87
N GLU A 235 -6.66 1.40 -5.66
CA GLU A 235 -6.29 2.77 -5.35
C GLU A 235 -4.83 2.85 -4.91
N TYR A 236 -4.03 3.61 -5.66
CA TYR A 236 -2.59 3.77 -5.41
C TYR A 236 -2.25 4.22 -3.99
N ARG A 237 -3.00 5.20 -3.47
CA ARG A 237 -2.81 5.75 -2.13
C ARG A 237 -3.02 4.67 -1.04
N LEU A 238 -4.07 3.86 -1.17
CA LEU A 238 -4.36 2.78 -0.24
C LEU A 238 -3.33 1.65 -0.32
N SER A 239 -2.85 1.30 -1.51
CA SER A 239 -1.79 0.30 -1.66
C SER A 239 -0.51 0.71 -0.92
N LYS A 240 -0.13 1.99 -0.99
CA LYS A 240 0.96 2.56 -0.19
C LYS A 240 0.71 2.44 1.31
N VAL A 241 -0.49 2.83 1.74
CA VAL A 241 -0.91 2.76 3.14
C VAL A 241 -0.86 1.33 3.66
N SER A 242 -1.37 0.38 2.88
CA SER A 242 -1.34 -1.05 3.24
C SER A 242 0.10 -1.53 3.46
N LYS A 243 1.03 -1.15 2.59
CA LYS A 243 2.44 -1.52 2.73
C LYS A 243 3.10 -0.91 3.97
N VAL A 244 2.83 0.37 4.25
CA VAL A 244 3.29 1.03 5.48
C VAL A 244 2.73 0.32 6.72
N SER A 245 1.43 0.03 6.71
CA SER A 245 0.76 -0.68 7.79
C SER A 245 1.41 -2.05 8.05
N SER A 246 1.59 -2.86 7.01
CA SER A 246 2.23 -4.17 7.12
C SER A 246 3.64 -4.07 7.71
N ALA A 247 4.44 -3.10 7.25
CA ALA A 247 5.79 -2.89 7.77
C ALA A 247 5.80 -2.46 9.24
N MET A 248 4.84 -1.64 9.68
CA MET A 248 4.68 -1.25 11.09
C MET A 248 4.32 -2.43 12.00
N TYR A 249 3.63 -3.44 11.49
CA TYR A 249 3.37 -4.71 12.18
C TYR A 249 4.52 -5.72 12.09
N GLY A 250 5.64 -5.33 11.46
CA GLY A 250 6.79 -6.21 11.25
C GLY A 250 6.59 -7.24 10.13
N GLN A 251 5.70 -6.97 9.19
CA GLN A 251 5.25 -7.85 8.12
C GLN A 251 5.60 -7.27 6.73
N ASN A 252 6.78 -6.69 6.60
CA ASN A 252 7.22 -5.97 5.40
C ASN A 252 7.44 -6.86 4.16
N GLU A 253 7.38 -8.18 4.31
CA GLU A 253 7.49 -9.15 3.21
C GLU A 253 6.14 -9.47 2.53
N ILE A 254 5.01 -8.98 3.06
CA ILE A 254 3.69 -9.14 2.43
C ILE A 254 3.65 -8.46 1.06
N ASN A 255 3.11 -9.18 0.08
CA ASN A 255 3.01 -8.72 -1.31
C ASN A 255 1.76 -7.86 -1.51
N ILE A 256 1.91 -6.55 -1.57
CA ILE A 256 0.83 -5.62 -1.90
C ILE A 256 0.95 -5.22 -3.37
N LEU A 257 -0.07 -5.53 -4.15
CA LEU A 257 -0.14 -5.25 -5.58
C LEU A 257 -1.07 -4.07 -5.84
N TYR A 258 -0.54 -3.04 -6.51
CA TYR A 258 -1.36 -1.97 -7.07
C TYR A 258 -1.95 -2.45 -8.40
N ALA A 259 -3.17 -2.97 -8.37
CA ALA A 259 -3.84 -3.56 -9.52
C ALA A 259 -5.35 -3.57 -9.35
N ASP A 260 -6.09 -3.76 -10.45
CA ASP A 260 -7.51 -4.07 -10.42
C ASP A 260 -7.72 -5.57 -10.26
N ALA A 261 -8.31 -6.01 -9.16
CA ALA A 261 -8.56 -7.42 -8.87
C ALA A 261 -9.54 -8.09 -9.84
N LEU A 262 -10.38 -7.29 -10.52
CA LEU A 262 -11.30 -7.77 -11.52
C LEU A 262 -10.69 -7.81 -12.94
N ALA A 263 -9.48 -7.27 -13.13
CA ALA A 263 -8.76 -7.36 -14.39
C ALA A 263 -8.33 -8.80 -14.69
N SER A 264 -7.99 -9.09 -15.95
CA SER A 264 -7.37 -10.38 -16.30
C SER A 264 -6.06 -10.58 -15.54
N PHE A 265 -5.71 -11.82 -15.21
CA PHE A 265 -4.48 -12.12 -14.44
C PHE A 265 -3.20 -11.59 -15.11
N GLU A 266 -3.15 -11.55 -16.43
CA GLU A 266 -2.03 -10.96 -17.15
C GLU A 266 -1.88 -9.46 -16.84
N LEU A 267 -2.99 -8.72 -16.78
CA LEU A 267 -3.00 -7.29 -16.47
C LEU A 267 -2.73 -7.04 -14.97
N ALA A 268 -3.26 -7.88 -14.09
CA ALA A 268 -3.02 -7.77 -12.66
C ALA A 268 -1.54 -7.96 -12.30
N ASN A 269 -0.82 -8.75 -13.09
CA ASN A 269 0.60 -9.07 -12.87
C ASN A 269 1.58 -8.16 -13.64
N THR A 270 1.12 -7.19 -14.44
CA THR A 270 1.98 -6.34 -15.31
C THR A 270 2.68 -5.19 -14.59
N ASN A 271 2.33 -4.88 -13.34
CA ASN A 271 2.96 -3.79 -12.58
C ASN A 271 4.37 -4.15 -12.05
N ASN A 272 5.03 -5.11 -12.68
CA ASN A 272 6.38 -5.51 -12.32
C ASN A 272 7.42 -4.68 -13.10
N LEU A 273 8.47 -4.29 -12.39
CA LEU A 273 9.60 -3.49 -12.87
C LEU A 273 10.09 -3.93 -14.26
N GLU A 274 10.35 -2.97 -15.14
CA GLU A 274 11.01 -3.22 -16.42
C GLU A 274 12.28 -4.06 -16.24
N GLY A 275 12.33 -5.23 -16.88
CA GLY A 275 13.55 -6.02 -17.05
C GLY A 275 13.59 -7.39 -16.40
N GLU A 276 12.71 -7.72 -15.47
CA GLU A 276 12.58 -9.10 -14.99
C GLU A 276 11.30 -9.72 -15.55
N LYS A 277 11.42 -10.93 -16.13
CA LYS A 277 10.23 -11.77 -16.43
C LYS A 277 9.63 -12.16 -15.08
N ALA A 278 8.76 -11.32 -14.56
CA ALA A 278 8.06 -11.60 -13.33
C ALA A 278 7.20 -12.85 -13.52
N LYS A 279 7.34 -13.79 -12.60
CA LYS A 279 6.40 -14.91 -12.52
C LYS A 279 5.02 -14.33 -12.22
N PRO A 280 3.94 -14.84 -12.84
CA PRO A 280 2.58 -14.47 -12.46
C PRO A 280 2.43 -14.64 -10.94
N GLN A 281 2.09 -13.57 -10.25
CA GLN A 281 1.91 -13.62 -8.79
C GLN A 281 0.51 -14.12 -8.44
N ILE A 282 -0.46 -13.86 -9.33
CA ILE A 282 -1.85 -14.29 -9.20
C ILE A 282 -2.19 -15.21 -10.37
N GLU A 283 -2.59 -16.42 -10.03
CA GLU A 283 -2.94 -17.45 -10.97
C GLU A 283 -4.28 -18.10 -10.58
N SER A 284 -4.95 -18.73 -11.53
CA SER A 284 -6.14 -19.53 -11.25
C SER A 284 -5.81 -20.67 -10.29
N ASN A 285 -6.74 -20.99 -9.40
CA ASN A 285 -6.66 -22.14 -8.48
C ASN A 285 -5.34 -22.21 -7.71
N SER A 286 -4.88 -21.05 -7.18
CA SER A 286 -3.57 -20.96 -6.58
C SER A 286 -3.54 -20.50 -5.12
N PHE A 287 -4.68 -20.10 -4.55
CA PHE A 287 -4.76 -19.62 -3.17
C PHE A 287 -5.51 -20.60 -2.27
N ASP A 288 -4.99 -20.77 -1.05
CA ASP A 288 -5.53 -21.64 -0.01
C ASP A 288 -6.54 -20.94 0.88
N LEU A 289 -6.44 -19.61 0.98
CA LEU A 289 -7.31 -18.79 1.82
C LEU A 289 -7.53 -17.41 1.19
N LEU A 290 -8.80 -17.02 1.12
CA LEU A 290 -9.23 -15.67 0.77
C LEU A 290 -9.94 -15.05 1.97
N ILE A 291 -9.55 -13.81 2.31
CA ILE A 291 -10.20 -13.03 3.38
C ILE A 291 -10.36 -11.61 2.85
N ALA A 292 -11.58 -11.17 2.62
CA ALA A 292 -11.79 -9.88 1.99
C ALA A 292 -13.10 -9.19 2.36
N ASN A 293 -13.10 -7.87 2.26
CA ASN A 293 -14.29 -7.03 2.25
C ASN A 293 -14.30 -6.18 0.96
N PRO A 294 -14.74 -6.75 -0.18
CA PRO A 294 -14.75 -6.04 -1.46
C PRO A 294 -15.76 -4.88 -1.46
N PRO A 295 -15.62 -3.91 -2.38
CA PRO A 295 -16.61 -2.83 -2.53
C PRO A 295 -17.97 -3.35 -2.99
N TYR A 296 -19.04 -2.62 -2.64
CA TYR A 296 -20.42 -2.96 -2.99
C TYR A 296 -21.07 -1.86 -3.81
N SER A 297 -21.93 -2.26 -4.74
CA SER A 297 -22.83 -1.35 -5.47
C SER A 297 -22.13 -0.19 -6.16
N VAL A 298 -20.98 -0.46 -6.81
CA VAL A 298 -20.18 0.56 -7.50
C VAL A 298 -20.74 0.80 -8.90
N LYS A 299 -21.15 2.03 -9.19
CA LYS A 299 -21.65 2.42 -10.52
C LYS A 299 -20.51 2.46 -11.55
N GLY A 300 -20.81 2.06 -12.78
CA GLY A 300 -19.88 2.17 -13.91
C GLY A 300 -18.62 1.30 -13.82
N PHE A 301 -18.52 0.38 -12.88
CA PHE A 301 -17.32 -0.45 -12.73
C PHE A 301 -17.03 -1.31 -13.96
N LEU A 302 -18.07 -1.77 -14.67
CA LEU A 302 -17.91 -2.57 -15.90
C LEU A 302 -17.27 -1.76 -17.04
N GLU A 303 -17.48 -0.45 -17.08
CA GLU A 303 -16.85 0.43 -18.08
C GLU A 303 -15.33 0.52 -17.87
N THR A 304 -14.86 0.36 -16.64
CA THR A 304 -13.43 0.42 -16.31
C THR A 304 -12.67 -0.86 -16.68
N LEU A 305 -13.38 -1.96 -16.95
CA LEU A 305 -12.79 -3.23 -17.33
C LEU A 305 -12.59 -3.33 -18.84
N SER A 306 -11.43 -3.82 -19.25
CA SER A 306 -11.18 -4.17 -20.67
C SER A 306 -12.08 -5.34 -21.10
N ASP A 307 -12.34 -5.44 -22.39
CA ASP A 307 -13.14 -6.56 -22.95
C ASP A 307 -12.48 -7.94 -22.64
N LYS A 308 -11.14 -7.97 -22.63
CA LYS A 308 -10.40 -9.16 -22.21
C LYS A 308 -10.74 -9.57 -20.77
N SER A 309 -10.84 -8.58 -19.86
CA SER A 309 -11.20 -8.83 -18.46
C SER A 309 -12.66 -9.27 -18.32
N LYS A 310 -13.60 -8.58 -18.99
CA LYS A 310 -15.03 -8.94 -18.98
C LYS A 310 -15.26 -10.38 -19.41
N ASN A 311 -14.60 -10.81 -20.48
CA ASN A 311 -14.73 -12.17 -21.04
C ASN A 311 -14.18 -13.27 -20.11
N THR A 312 -13.52 -12.94 -19.01
CA THR A 312 -13.11 -13.93 -17.99
C THR A 312 -14.23 -14.31 -17.02
N TYR A 313 -15.34 -13.57 -17.03
CA TYR A 313 -16.47 -13.76 -16.12
C TYR A 313 -17.67 -14.44 -16.82
N LYS A 314 -18.18 -15.53 -16.24
CA LYS A 314 -19.44 -16.17 -16.65
C LYS A 314 -20.65 -15.25 -16.38
N LEU A 315 -20.56 -14.41 -15.35
CA LEU A 315 -21.58 -13.41 -15.03
C LEU A 315 -21.71 -12.32 -16.09
N PHE A 316 -20.68 -12.10 -16.90
CA PHE A 316 -20.72 -11.14 -17.99
C PHE A 316 -21.33 -11.81 -19.22
N ASN A 317 -22.59 -11.47 -19.52
CA ASN A 317 -23.36 -12.01 -20.65
C ASN A 317 -24.18 -10.91 -21.32
N ASP A 318 -24.87 -11.22 -22.40
CA ASP A 318 -25.65 -10.29 -23.22
C ASP A 318 -26.79 -9.59 -22.48
N ASP A 319 -27.23 -10.14 -21.33
CA ASP A 319 -28.31 -9.57 -20.50
C ASP A 319 -27.80 -8.47 -19.55
N ILE A 320 -26.48 -8.28 -19.42
CA ILE A 320 -25.92 -7.28 -18.53
C ILE A 320 -25.88 -5.92 -19.20
N ASN A 321 -26.56 -4.95 -18.58
CA ASN A 321 -26.42 -3.55 -18.93
C ASN A 321 -25.16 -2.97 -18.27
N ILE A 322 -24.16 -2.62 -19.09
CA ILE A 322 -22.85 -2.14 -18.66
C ILE A 322 -22.96 -0.83 -17.86
N GLU A 323 -23.84 0.09 -18.30
CA GLU A 323 -23.99 1.42 -17.70
C GLU A 323 -24.74 1.41 -16.37
N THR A 324 -25.70 0.52 -16.22
CA THR A 324 -26.61 0.51 -15.06
C THR A 324 -26.29 -0.57 -14.04
N ASN A 325 -25.53 -1.60 -14.41
CA ASN A 325 -25.16 -2.65 -13.47
C ASN A 325 -24.13 -2.12 -12.46
N ASN A 326 -24.46 -2.22 -11.19
CA ASN A 326 -23.60 -1.79 -10.08
C ASN A 326 -23.23 -2.94 -9.11
N SER A 327 -23.56 -4.18 -9.45
CA SER A 327 -23.37 -5.35 -8.56
C SER A 327 -21.94 -5.89 -8.63
N ILE A 328 -20.96 -5.02 -8.36
CA ILE A 328 -19.52 -5.36 -8.40
C ILE A 328 -19.19 -6.53 -7.46
N GLU A 329 -19.87 -6.64 -6.33
CA GLU A 329 -19.71 -7.71 -5.35
C GLU A 329 -19.94 -9.10 -5.93
N CYS A 330 -20.83 -9.24 -6.93
CA CYS A 330 -21.06 -10.49 -7.63
C CYS A 330 -19.83 -10.94 -8.43
N PHE A 331 -19.17 -10.01 -9.10
CA PHE A 331 -17.92 -10.27 -9.85
C PHE A 331 -16.76 -10.62 -8.91
N PHE A 332 -16.70 -10.03 -7.74
CA PHE A 332 -15.74 -10.43 -6.71
C PHE A 332 -16.00 -11.86 -6.21
N CYS A 333 -17.26 -12.28 -6.06
CA CYS A 333 -17.58 -13.68 -5.75
C CYS A 333 -17.11 -14.63 -6.84
N GLU A 334 -17.35 -14.33 -8.11
CA GLU A 334 -16.84 -15.16 -9.20
C GLU A 334 -15.32 -15.16 -9.27
N ARG A 335 -14.67 -14.01 -9.03
CA ARG A 335 -13.22 -13.94 -8.92
C ARG A 335 -12.67 -14.83 -7.81
N ALA A 336 -13.33 -14.90 -6.65
CA ALA A 336 -12.96 -15.82 -5.58
C ALA A 336 -12.92 -17.28 -6.09
N ASN A 337 -13.97 -17.70 -6.80
CA ASN A 337 -14.02 -19.04 -7.39
C ASN A 337 -12.91 -19.31 -8.41
N GLN A 338 -12.45 -18.29 -9.14
CA GLN A 338 -11.37 -18.43 -10.13
C GLN A 338 -9.97 -18.58 -9.50
N ILE A 339 -9.72 -17.97 -8.34
CA ILE A 339 -8.39 -17.92 -7.76
C ILE A 339 -8.15 -18.96 -6.66
N LEU A 340 -9.20 -19.44 -6.02
CA LEU A 340 -9.11 -20.40 -4.93
C LEU A 340 -8.90 -21.83 -5.47
N ASN A 341 -8.08 -22.61 -4.78
CA ASN A 341 -7.94 -24.02 -5.06
C ASN A 341 -9.12 -24.85 -4.50
N ASP A 342 -9.25 -26.13 -4.89
CA ASP A 342 -10.40 -26.98 -4.57
C ASP A 342 -10.67 -27.18 -3.07
N ASN A 343 -9.66 -27.04 -2.22
CA ASN A 343 -9.77 -27.21 -0.77
C ASN A 343 -9.64 -25.91 0.01
N ALA A 344 -9.60 -24.78 -0.68
CA ALA A 344 -9.43 -23.48 -0.09
C ALA A 344 -10.58 -23.09 0.85
N LYS A 345 -10.32 -22.11 1.69
CA LYS A 345 -11.33 -21.45 2.51
C LYS A 345 -11.49 -19.99 2.06
N ALA A 346 -12.72 -19.50 2.13
CA ALA A 346 -13.02 -18.09 1.87
C ALA A 346 -13.84 -17.50 3.01
N ALA A 347 -13.46 -16.29 3.42
CA ALA A 347 -14.24 -15.46 4.32
C ALA A 347 -14.41 -14.08 3.65
N ILE A 348 -15.60 -13.82 3.13
CA ILE A 348 -15.91 -12.59 2.38
C ILE A 348 -17.06 -11.89 3.05
N ILE A 349 -16.89 -10.61 3.35
CA ILE A 349 -17.99 -9.75 3.81
C ILE A 349 -18.78 -9.33 2.59
N LEU A 350 -20.07 -9.62 2.59
CA LEU A 350 -20.98 -9.37 1.46
C LEU A 350 -22.28 -8.74 1.93
N PRO A 351 -22.96 -7.95 1.10
CA PRO A 351 -24.28 -7.43 1.42
C PRO A 351 -25.31 -8.57 1.42
N SER A 352 -26.33 -8.48 2.28
CA SER A 352 -27.39 -9.49 2.41
C SER A 352 -28.17 -9.76 1.11
N SER A 353 -28.10 -8.82 0.16
CA SER A 353 -28.68 -8.99 -1.19
C SER A 353 -28.15 -10.20 -1.93
N ILE A 354 -26.93 -10.66 -1.63
CA ILE A 354 -26.36 -11.88 -2.22
C ILE A 354 -27.21 -13.11 -1.93
N LEU A 355 -27.92 -13.13 -0.79
CA LEU A 355 -28.68 -14.29 -0.33
C LEU A 355 -30.11 -14.34 -0.87
N ASN A 356 -30.71 -13.21 -1.24
CA ASN A 356 -32.15 -13.12 -1.47
C ASN A 356 -32.59 -12.43 -2.76
N LYS A 357 -31.71 -11.69 -3.46
CA LYS A 357 -32.07 -11.08 -4.75
C LYS A 357 -31.98 -12.07 -5.91
N ASP A 358 -32.76 -11.82 -6.95
CA ASP A 358 -32.76 -12.56 -8.21
C ASP A 358 -31.76 -11.98 -9.22
N SER A 359 -31.84 -12.40 -10.48
CA SER A 359 -30.99 -11.98 -11.59
C SER A 359 -29.51 -12.33 -11.32
N ILE A 360 -28.59 -11.41 -11.46
CA ILE A 360 -27.15 -11.62 -11.29
C ILE A 360 -26.79 -12.25 -9.93
N TYR A 361 -27.53 -11.91 -8.86
CA TYR A 361 -27.32 -12.50 -7.54
C TYR A 361 -27.65 -13.98 -7.47
N LYS A 362 -28.69 -14.43 -8.19
CA LYS A 362 -29.02 -15.84 -8.32
C LYS A 362 -27.89 -16.58 -9.06
N ASN A 363 -27.44 -16.04 -10.20
CA ASN A 363 -26.34 -16.64 -10.97
C ASN A 363 -25.06 -16.72 -10.13
N THR A 364 -24.79 -15.70 -9.32
CA THR A 364 -23.65 -15.69 -8.39
C THR A 364 -23.74 -16.83 -7.38
N ARG A 365 -24.93 -17.05 -6.76
CA ARG A 365 -25.12 -18.20 -5.85
C ARG A 365 -24.90 -19.55 -6.55
N GLU A 366 -25.36 -19.70 -7.78
CA GLU A 366 -25.14 -20.91 -8.58
C GLU A 366 -23.66 -21.17 -8.83
N ILE A 367 -22.86 -20.12 -9.05
CA ILE A 367 -21.39 -20.24 -9.17
C ILE A 367 -20.74 -20.64 -7.84
N LEU A 368 -21.21 -20.09 -6.72
CA LEU A 368 -20.64 -20.38 -5.40
C LEU A 368 -20.98 -21.79 -4.88
N PHE A 369 -22.01 -22.43 -5.41
CA PHE A 369 -22.41 -23.80 -5.04
C PHE A 369 -21.83 -24.89 -5.96
N GLN A 370 -21.09 -24.52 -6.98
CA GLN A 370 -20.35 -25.45 -7.84
C GLN A 370 -19.02 -25.84 -7.23
#